data_0f0866f331002508fd4bda61edc77fe3
#
_entry.id   0f0866f331002508fd4bda61edc77fe3
#
_cell.length_a   1.000
_cell.length_b   1.000
_cell.length_c   1.000
_cell.angle_alpha   90.00
_cell.angle_beta   90.00
_cell.angle_gamma   90.00
#
_symmetry.space_group_name_H-M   'P 1'
#
loop_
_entity.id
_entity.type
_entity.pdbx_description
1 polymer ?
#
loop_
_entity_poly.entity_id
_entity_poly.type
_entity_poly.pdbx_seq_one_letter_code
_entity_poly.pdbx_strand_id
1 'polypeptide(L)'
;MESRTQKHDIGLVWNWEYDRDFLQLIFSAAQAKDLSTFLIDHQNLADTFERLKDDSLCFRFVLDRASDEDERFLPLAHLLVRRGLPSAHRPPLRLVNPYDLLRRASDKATMHLEFLSHGLHVPFTIIISPYNHKREVELSLTELAQLGRPFIIKPANTTGGGVGVVLGAESLKDIIETRQHHKNDKYLLQEKVVPAYFTKRRAWFRVFYAFGLILPCWWDDQTHIYEEITTEEEEGFSLQPLRSIASTIREICGLDFFSTEVAFIPSHAFIVVDYVNEMCDMRLKSHYDDGVPDRVVKAIAEELVGFVAGSMTQNE
;
A
#
# COMPACT_ATOMS: atom_id res chain seq x y z
N MET A 1 16.74 -7.94 40.79
CA MET A 1 17.53 -7.71 39.57
C MET A 1 16.67 -6.84 38.66
N GLU A 2 17.02 -5.58 38.50
CA GLU A 2 16.32 -4.75 37.50
C GLU A 2 16.59 -5.35 36.12
N SER A 3 15.57 -5.85 35.49
CA SER A 3 15.62 -6.32 34.08
C SER A 3 15.98 -5.13 33.20
N ARG A 4 17.20 -5.13 32.67
CA ARG A 4 17.65 -4.04 31.79
C ARG A 4 16.84 -4.08 30.50
N THR A 5 15.98 -3.08 30.27
CA THR A 5 15.21 -2.95 29.04
C THR A 5 16.12 -3.00 27.81
N GLN A 6 15.88 -3.94 26.92
CA GLN A 6 16.56 -4.01 25.63
C GLN A 6 15.91 -3.02 24.68
N LYS A 7 16.73 -2.16 24.06
CA LYS A 7 16.26 -1.09 23.16
C LYS A 7 16.83 -1.32 21.77
N HIS A 8 15.96 -1.20 20.77
CA HIS A 8 16.36 -1.19 19.35
C HIS A 8 15.79 0.02 18.64
N ASP A 9 16.52 0.50 17.65
CA ASP A 9 16.05 1.63 16.84
C ASP A 9 14.95 1.18 15.88
N ILE A 10 15.12 0.02 15.22
CA ILE A 10 14.19 -0.48 14.21
C ILE A 10 13.78 -1.91 14.54
N GLY A 11 12.48 -2.14 14.72
CA GLY A 11 11.84 -3.46 14.69
C GLY A 11 11.29 -3.73 13.28
N LEU A 12 11.57 -4.92 12.76
CA LEU A 12 11.09 -5.36 11.45
C LEU A 12 10.20 -6.59 11.64
N VAL A 13 8.90 -6.44 11.45
CA VAL A 13 7.94 -7.56 11.51
C VAL A 13 7.82 -8.17 10.13
N TRP A 14 8.10 -9.45 9.99
CA TRP A 14 8.25 -10.10 8.71
C TRP A 14 7.72 -11.54 8.71
N ASN A 15 7.06 -11.92 7.61
CA ASN A 15 6.61 -13.28 7.38
C ASN A 15 6.65 -13.70 5.89
N TRP A 16 6.85 -12.78 4.96
CA TRP A 16 6.79 -13.06 3.53
C TRP A 16 8.18 -13.27 2.93
N GLU A 17 8.46 -14.49 2.42
CA GLU A 17 9.79 -14.87 1.93
C GLU A 17 10.32 -14.00 0.80
N TYR A 18 9.45 -13.41 -0.02
CA TYR A 18 9.82 -12.53 -1.14
C TYR A 18 10.31 -11.14 -0.70
N ASP A 19 10.09 -10.74 0.54
CA ASP A 19 10.61 -9.49 1.12
C ASP A 19 12.06 -9.61 1.62
N ARG A 20 12.69 -10.78 1.54
CA ARG A 20 14.04 -11.02 2.11
C ARG A 20 15.07 -10.00 1.63
N ASP A 21 15.07 -9.71 0.34
CA ASP A 21 16.05 -8.77 -0.24
C ASP A 21 15.81 -7.34 0.26
N PHE A 22 14.57 -6.93 0.37
CA PHE A 22 14.21 -5.63 0.93
C PHE A 22 14.65 -5.48 2.39
N LEU A 23 14.42 -6.51 3.22
CA LEU A 23 14.91 -6.53 4.59
C LEU A 23 16.44 -6.44 4.65
N GLN A 24 17.14 -7.15 3.78
CA GLN A 24 18.60 -7.11 3.73
C GLN A 24 19.13 -5.72 3.35
N LEU A 25 18.44 -5.01 2.46
CA LEU A 25 18.74 -3.61 2.14
C LEU A 25 18.53 -2.70 3.34
N ILE A 26 17.43 -2.88 4.09
CA ILE A 26 17.17 -2.13 5.33
C ILE A 26 18.27 -2.41 6.38
N PHE A 27 18.62 -3.68 6.61
CA PHE A 27 19.70 -4.04 7.55
C PHE A 27 21.03 -3.38 7.17
N SER A 28 21.39 -3.44 5.88
CA SER A 28 22.64 -2.86 5.39
C SER A 28 22.65 -1.33 5.55
N ALA A 29 21.54 -0.66 5.23
CA ALA A 29 21.41 0.79 5.39
C ALA A 29 21.41 1.21 6.87
N ALA A 30 20.77 0.43 7.75
CA ALA A 30 20.75 0.68 9.20
C ALA A 30 22.17 0.53 9.80
N GLN A 31 22.90 -0.53 9.42
CA GLN A 31 24.27 -0.74 9.84
C GLN A 31 25.19 0.41 9.42
N ALA A 32 25.01 0.93 8.20
CA ALA A 32 25.79 2.07 7.71
C ALA A 32 25.54 3.38 8.48
N LYS A 33 24.45 3.45 9.27
CA LYS A 33 24.07 4.59 10.12
C LYS A 33 24.16 4.26 11.62
N ASP A 34 24.82 3.17 12.01
CA ASP A 34 24.96 2.69 13.39
C ASP A 34 23.61 2.51 14.11
N LEU A 35 22.55 2.18 13.37
CA LEU A 35 21.22 1.90 13.94
C LEU A 35 21.07 0.41 14.24
N SER A 36 20.55 0.11 15.44
CA SER A 36 20.25 -1.24 15.88
C SER A 36 18.91 -1.74 15.29
N THR A 37 18.91 -2.96 14.77
CA THR A 37 17.74 -3.62 14.18
C THR A 37 17.35 -4.86 14.97
N PHE A 38 16.05 -5.23 14.94
CA PHE A 38 15.52 -6.45 15.52
C PHE A 38 14.47 -7.05 14.59
N LEU A 39 14.71 -8.29 14.14
CA LEU A 39 13.75 -9.01 13.31
C LEU A 39 12.72 -9.72 14.18
N ILE A 40 11.45 -9.54 13.84
CA ILE A 40 10.30 -10.20 14.47
C ILE A 40 9.66 -11.12 13.42
N ASP A 41 9.76 -12.41 13.63
CA ASP A 41 9.20 -13.44 12.78
C ASP A 41 8.35 -14.45 13.59
N HIS A 42 7.82 -15.48 12.94
CA HIS A 42 7.01 -16.50 13.57
C HIS A 42 7.73 -17.28 14.68
N GLN A 43 9.08 -17.30 14.71
CA GLN A 43 9.85 -18.05 15.71
C GLN A 43 9.94 -17.31 17.03
N ASN A 44 10.06 -15.97 16.99
CA ASN A 44 10.21 -15.14 18.18
C ASN A 44 8.97 -14.29 18.52
N LEU A 45 7.88 -14.40 17.74
CA LEU A 45 6.68 -13.58 17.88
C LEU A 45 6.11 -13.59 19.31
N ALA A 46 5.96 -14.77 19.90
CA ALA A 46 5.37 -14.92 21.24
C ALA A 46 6.25 -14.30 22.33
N ASP A 47 7.57 -14.54 22.28
CA ASP A 47 8.54 -13.93 23.19
C ASP A 47 8.55 -12.41 23.06
N THR A 48 8.61 -11.93 21.82
CA THR A 48 8.59 -10.49 21.50
C THR A 48 7.33 -9.82 22.03
N PHE A 49 6.16 -10.46 21.87
CA PHE A 49 4.89 -9.94 22.37
C PHE A 49 4.89 -9.77 23.91
N GLU A 50 5.34 -10.80 24.66
CA GLU A 50 5.41 -10.72 26.12
C GLU A 50 6.44 -9.69 26.58
N ARG A 51 7.60 -9.62 25.96
CA ARG A 51 8.65 -8.64 26.27
C ARG A 51 8.25 -7.20 25.95
N LEU A 52 7.42 -7.00 24.94
CA LEU A 52 6.80 -5.70 24.71
C LEU A 52 5.79 -5.37 25.81
N LYS A 53 4.99 -6.31 26.29
CA LYS A 53 4.00 -6.10 27.36
C LYS A 53 4.64 -5.67 28.68
N ASP A 54 5.75 -6.27 29.06
CA ASP A 54 6.44 -6.02 30.32
C ASP A 54 7.52 -4.93 30.26
N ASP A 55 7.64 -4.22 29.12
CA ASP A 55 8.62 -3.18 28.86
C ASP A 55 10.10 -3.64 28.88
N SER A 56 10.36 -4.94 28.84
CA SER A 56 11.74 -5.47 28.73
C SER A 56 12.33 -5.34 27.31
N LEU A 57 11.49 -5.07 26.31
CA LEU A 57 11.87 -4.77 24.93
C LEU A 57 11.16 -3.50 24.46
N CYS A 58 11.89 -2.61 23.82
CA CYS A 58 11.36 -1.37 23.25
C CYS A 58 11.95 -1.12 21.87
N PHE A 59 11.12 -0.52 21.00
CA PHE A 59 11.51 -0.02 19.68
C PHE A 59 11.21 1.47 19.58
N ARG A 60 12.00 2.18 18.80
CA ARG A 60 11.71 3.57 18.40
C ARG A 60 10.83 3.60 17.16
N PHE A 61 11.08 2.68 16.26
CA PHE A 61 10.42 2.54 14.98
C PHE A 61 10.10 1.07 14.70
N VAL A 62 8.92 0.77 14.17
CA VAL A 62 8.58 -0.58 13.70
C VAL A 62 7.98 -0.50 12.32
N LEU A 63 8.54 -1.27 11.39
CA LEU A 63 7.95 -1.57 10.10
C LEU A 63 7.24 -2.92 10.20
N ASP A 64 5.93 -2.92 9.98
CA ASP A 64 5.12 -4.15 9.97
C ASP A 64 4.83 -4.57 8.52
N ARG A 65 5.34 -5.75 8.15
CA ARG A 65 5.16 -6.38 6.85
C ARG A 65 4.63 -7.82 6.97
N ALA A 66 3.92 -8.12 8.07
CA ALA A 66 3.40 -9.45 8.31
C ALA A 66 1.92 -9.47 8.74
N SER A 67 1.47 -8.48 9.49
CA SER A 67 0.14 -8.51 10.12
C SER A 67 -1.02 -8.39 9.14
N ASP A 68 -0.77 -7.94 7.92
CA ASP A 68 -1.74 -7.85 6.84
C ASP A 68 -2.11 -9.23 6.29
N GLU A 69 -1.09 -10.08 6.09
CA GLU A 69 -1.22 -11.38 5.44
C GLU A 69 -1.38 -12.53 6.45
N ASP A 70 -0.92 -12.36 7.69
CA ASP A 70 -0.88 -13.43 8.67
C ASP A 70 -1.54 -13.03 10.00
N GLU A 71 -2.75 -13.56 10.21
CA GLU A 71 -3.54 -13.30 11.42
C GLU A 71 -2.81 -13.60 12.73
N ARG A 72 -1.77 -14.46 12.74
CA ARG A 72 -0.96 -14.74 13.92
C ARG A 72 -0.26 -13.49 14.47
N PHE A 73 0.05 -12.52 13.60
CA PHE A 73 0.69 -11.26 13.97
C PHE A 73 -0.30 -10.18 14.44
N LEU A 74 -1.61 -10.34 14.27
CA LEU A 74 -2.61 -9.36 14.67
C LEU A 74 -2.54 -8.93 16.15
N PRO A 75 -2.32 -9.84 17.13
CA PRO A 75 -2.16 -9.43 18.52
C PRO A 75 -0.98 -8.47 18.71
N LEU A 76 0.14 -8.71 18.00
CA LEU A 76 1.30 -7.82 17.99
C LEU A 76 0.96 -6.47 17.36
N ALA A 77 0.33 -6.46 16.20
CA ALA A 77 -0.06 -5.22 15.52
C ALA A 77 -0.93 -4.33 16.42
N HIS A 78 -1.94 -4.90 17.08
CA HIS A 78 -2.77 -4.17 18.03
C HIS A 78 -2.02 -3.66 19.27
N LEU A 79 -1.07 -4.44 19.76
CA LEU A 79 -0.19 -4.00 20.87
C LEU A 79 0.67 -2.83 20.43
N LEU A 80 1.27 -2.90 19.24
CA LEU A 80 2.12 -1.85 18.68
C LEU A 80 1.34 -0.55 18.45
N VAL A 81 0.11 -0.61 17.92
CA VAL A 81 -0.76 0.57 17.79
C VAL A 81 -0.98 1.26 19.12
N ARG A 82 -1.31 0.47 20.18
CA ARG A 82 -1.48 1.02 21.54
C ARG A 82 -0.19 1.61 22.09
N ARG A 83 0.96 1.04 21.76
CA ARG A 83 2.28 1.54 22.19
C ARG A 83 2.73 2.78 21.41
N GLY A 84 2.25 2.97 20.20
CA GLY A 84 2.45 4.20 19.41
C GLY A 84 1.71 5.42 19.98
N LEU A 85 0.72 5.21 20.86
CA LEU A 85 0.02 6.31 21.52
C LEU A 85 0.94 7.04 22.52
N PRO A 86 0.85 8.38 22.63
CA PRO A 86 1.65 9.16 23.57
C PRO A 86 1.53 8.63 25.01
N SER A 87 2.64 8.52 25.71
CA SER A 87 2.69 8.06 27.11
C SER A 87 3.78 8.80 27.87
N ALA A 88 3.48 9.24 29.11
CA ALA A 88 4.48 9.87 29.98
C ALA A 88 5.57 8.90 30.48
N HIS A 89 5.35 7.60 30.36
CA HIS A 89 6.21 6.56 30.97
C HIS A 89 6.98 5.74 29.95
N ARG A 90 6.77 5.97 28.65
CA ARG A 90 7.39 5.18 27.58
C ARG A 90 7.91 6.10 26.47
N PRO A 91 9.06 5.74 25.84
CA PRO A 91 9.52 6.45 24.66
C PRO A 91 8.49 6.32 23.52
N PRO A 92 8.38 7.34 22.66
CA PRO A 92 7.48 7.30 21.51
C PRO A 92 7.90 6.19 20.55
N LEU A 93 6.92 5.42 20.10
CA LEU A 93 7.07 4.41 19.05
C LEU A 93 6.41 4.93 17.76
N ARG A 94 7.16 4.97 16.68
CA ARG A 94 6.62 5.23 15.35
C ARG A 94 6.35 3.91 14.63
N LEU A 95 5.10 3.72 14.19
CA LEU A 95 4.70 2.57 13.38
C LEU A 95 4.62 2.94 11.91
N VAL A 96 5.01 2.00 11.06
CA VAL A 96 4.85 2.04 9.60
C VAL A 96 4.39 0.68 9.08
N ASN A 97 3.22 0.59 8.55
CA ASN A 97 2.09 1.51 8.70
C ASN A 97 1.28 1.08 9.92
N PRO A 98 0.65 2.03 10.68
CA PRO A 98 -0.26 1.63 11.75
C PRO A 98 -1.40 0.76 11.22
N TYR A 99 -1.68 -0.36 11.87
CA TYR A 99 -2.62 -1.37 11.38
C TYR A 99 -4.04 -0.85 11.16
N ASP A 100 -4.53 0.07 11.98
CA ASP A 100 -5.83 0.70 11.85
C ASP A 100 -5.92 1.60 10.60
N LEU A 101 -4.87 2.37 10.31
CA LEU A 101 -4.77 3.16 9.09
C LEU A 101 -4.62 2.27 7.84
N LEU A 102 -3.82 1.21 7.95
CA LEU A 102 -3.66 0.21 6.90
C LEU A 102 -5.03 -0.41 6.54
N ARG A 103 -5.80 -0.87 7.53
CA ARG A 103 -7.14 -1.43 7.32
C ARG A 103 -8.12 -0.43 6.69
N ARG A 104 -8.03 0.85 7.05
CA ARG A 104 -8.83 1.90 6.42
C ARG A 104 -8.42 2.12 4.95
N ALA A 105 -7.13 2.17 4.69
CA ALA A 105 -6.59 2.41 3.35
C ALA A 105 -6.84 1.23 2.39
N SER A 106 -6.91 0.00 2.89
CA SER A 106 -7.22 -1.19 2.10
C SER A 106 -8.69 -1.26 1.66
N ASP A 107 -9.64 -0.56 2.35
CA ASP A 107 -11.05 -0.50 1.91
C ASP A 107 -11.19 0.43 0.68
N LYS A 108 -11.19 -0.18 -0.50
CA LYS A 108 -11.29 0.52 -1.79
C LYS A 108 -12.55 1.38 -1.90
N ALA A 109 -13.65 0.98 -1.26
CA ALA A 109 -14.89 1.77 -1.28
C ALA A 109 -14.74 3.07 -0.46
N THR A 110 -14.09 2.99 0.69
CA THR A 110 -13.77 4.15 1.52
C THR A 110 -12.79 5.07 0.80
N MET A 111 -11.69 4.53 0.25
CA MET A 111 -10.71 5.34 -0.48
C MET A 111 -11.30 6.00 -1.72
N HIS A 112 -12.21 5.33 -2.44
CA HIS A 112 -12.90 5.94 -3.57
C HIS A 112 -13.64 7.22 -3.20
N LEU A 113 -14.43 7.18 -2.13
CA LEU A 113 -15.21 8.33 -1.65
C LEU A 113 -14.31 9.46 -1.12
N GLU A 114 -13.25 9.10 -0.41
CA GLU A 114 -12.26 10.06 0.09
C GLU A 114 -11.54 10.74 -1.07
N PHE A 115 -11.12 10.01 -2.09
CA PHE A 115 -10.44 10.58 -3.27
C PHE A 115 -11.35 11.55 -4.03
N LEU A 116 -12.60 11.18 -4.24
CA LEU A 116 -13.59 12.08 -4.84
C LEU A 116 -13.75 13.37 -4.02
N SER A 117 -13.85 13.25 -2.69
CA SER A 117 -14.04 14.40 -1.81
C SER A 117 -12.85 15.35 -1.79
N HIS A 118 -11.64 14.85 -2.09
CA HIS A 118 -10.41 15.63 -2.19
C HIS A 118 -10.06 16.04 -3.64
N GLY A 119 -10.97 15.82 -4.59
CA GLY A 119 -10.82 16.26 -5.98
C GLY A 119 -9.83 15.43 -6.81
N LEU A 120 -9.45 14.24 -6.35
CA LEU A 120 -8.68 13.31 -7.19
C LEU A 120 -9.59 12.70 -8.27
N HIS A 121 -9.06 12.59 -9.47
CA HIS A 121 -9.76 11.91 -10.55
C HIS A 121 -9.65 10.40 -10.34
N VAL A 122 -10.80 9.76 -10.24
CA VAL A 122 -10.96 8.30 -10.14
C VAL A 122 -11.94 7.82 -11.21
N PRO A 123 -11.88 6.56 -11.65
CA PRO A 123 -12.84 6.02 -12.60
C PRO A 123 -14.28 6.09 -12.07
N PHE A 124 -15.26 6.25 -12.94
CA PHE A 124 -16.65 6.13 -12.53
C PHE A 124 -16.88 4.78 -11.84
N THR A 125 -17.42 4.83 -10.63
CA THR A 125 -17.55 3.64 -9.78
C THR A 125 -18.87 3.63 -9.05
N ILE A 126 -19.55 2.48 -9.08
CA ILE A 126 -20.75 2.21 -8.30
C ILE A 126 -20.37 1.26 -7.18
N ILE A 127 -20.63 1.66 -5.94
CA ILE A 127 -20.39 0.82 -4.76
C ILE A 127 -21.68 0.08 -4.44
N ILE A 128 -21.61 -1.26 -4.45
CA ILE A 128 -22.75 -2.11 -4.15
C ILE A 128 -22.60 -2.84 -2.82
N SER A 129 -23.72 -3.02 -2.13
CA SER A 129 -23.80 -3.66 -0.83
C SER A 129 -23.32 -5.12 -0.86
N PRO A 130 -22.87 -5.68 0.27
CA PRO A 130 -22.58 -7.11 0.39
C PRO A 130 -23.79 -7.99 -0.02
N TYR A 131 -23.49 -9.15 -0.63
CA TYR A 131 -24.54 -10.08 -1.08
C TYR A 131 -25.47 -10.54 0.06
N ASN A 132 -24.90 -10.77 1.26
CA ASN A 132 -25.68 -11.19 2.42
C ASN A 132 -26.59 -10.07 2.99
N HIS A 133 -26.30 -8.80 2.69
CA HIS A 133 -27.16 -7.67 3.11
C HIS A 133 -28.28 -7.40 2.11
N LYS A 134 -27.98 -7.41 0.82
CA LYS A 134 -28.95 -7.19 -0.27
C LYS A 134 -28.57 -8.04 -1.48
N ARG A 135 -29.41 -9.02 -1.83
CA ARG A 135 -29.15 -9.91 -2.97
C ARG A 135 -29.37 -9.21 -4.31
N GLU A 136 -30.44 -8.43 -4.41
CA GLU A 136 -30.79 -7.69 -5.60
C GLU A 136 -29.78 -6.58 -5.87
N VAL A 137 -29.49 -6.38 -7.14
CA VAL A 137 -28.68 -5.26 -7.64
C VAL A 137 -29.59 -4.39 -8.48
N GLU A 138 -29.79 -3.18 -8.03
CA GLU A 138 -30.56 -2.16 -8.74
C GLU A 138 -29.61 -1.16 -9.34
N LEU A 139 -29.57 -1.08 -10.67
CA LEU A 139 -28.79 -0.12 -11.43
C LEU A 139 -29.72 0.58 -12.40
N SER A 140 -29.65 1.90 -12.44
CA SER A 140 -30.35 2.70 -13.43
C SER A 140 -29.71 2.55 -14.81
N LEU A 141 -30.46 2.84 -15.86
CA LEU A 141 -29.93 2.85 -17.22
C LEU A 141 -28.79 3.87 -17.38
N THR A 142 -28.86 4.99 -16.66
CA THR A 142 -27.83 6.02 -16.66
C THR A 142 -26.52 5.50 -16.05
N GLU A 143 -26.58 4.83 -14.90
CA GLU A 143 -25.41 4.22 -14.26
C GLU A 143 -24.78 3.15 -15.15
N LEU A 144 -25.61 2.30 -15.77
CA LEU A 144 -25.11 1.29 -16.72
C LEU A 144 -24.46 1.91 -17.94
N ALA A 145 -25.00 3.03 -18.43
CA ALA A 145 -24.43 3.75 -19.58
C ALA A 145 -23.09 4.40 -19.23
N GLN A 146 -22.95 4.98 -18.01
CA GLN A 146 -21.69 5.57 -17.54
C GLN A 146 -20.64 4.50 -17.25
N LEU A 147 -21.05 3.38 -16.65
CA LEU A 147 -20.14 2.27 -16.37
C LEU A 147 -19.50 1.70 -17.65
N GLY A 148 -20.25 1.70 -18.75
CA GLY A 148 -19.82 1.16 -20.03
C GLY A 148 -19.71 -0.38 -20.02
N ARG A 149 -19.22 -0.93 -21.14
CA ARG A 149 -18.97 -2.38 -21.29
C ARG A 149 -17.73 -2.61 -22.13
N PRO A 150 -16.84 -3.54 -21.75
CA PRO A 150 -16.84 -4.25 -20.45
C PRO A 150 -16.47 -3.33 -19.30
N PHE A 151 -16.91 -3.67 -18.09
CA PHE A 151 -16.54 -3.00 -16.84
C PHE A 151 -15.78 -3.94 -15.90
N ILE A 152 -15.28 -3.40 -14.80
CA ILE A 152 -14.52 -4.15 -13.80
C ILE A 152 -15.38 -4.35 -12.56
N ILE A 153 -15.35 -5.57 -12.00
CA ILE A 153 -15.94 -5.87 -10.70
C ILE A 153 -14.80 -6.23 -9.75
N LYS A 154 -14.69 -5.54 -8.62
CA LYS A 154 -13.67 -5.85 -7.59
C LYS A 154 -14.25 -5.77 -6.18
N PRO A 155 -13.90 -6.72 -5.28
CA PRO A 155 -14.27 -6.61 -3.87
C PRO A 155 -13.53 -5.44 -3.23
N ALA A 156 -14.15 -4.84 -2.19
CA ALA A 156 -13.60 -3.65 -1.54
C ALA A 156 -12.40 -3.97 -0.64
N ASN A 157 -12.44 -5.10 0.08
CA ASN A 157 -11.48 -5.42 1.14
C ASN A 157 -10.69 -6.71 0.93
N THR A 158 -11.13 -7.60 0.03
CA THR A 158 -10.58 -8.95 -0.13
C THR A 158 -9.75 -9.10 -1.40
N THR A 159 -8.91 -8.13 -1.72
CA THR A 159 -8.07 -8.15 -2.92
C THR A 159 -6.59 -8.02 -2.58
N GLY A 160 -5.91 -9.13 -2.41
CA GLY A 160 -4.47 -9.20 -2.58
C GLY A 160 -4.16 -9.76 -3.98
N GLY A 161 -3.23 -9.16 -4.73
CA GLY A 161 -2.79 -9.67 -6.04
C GLY A 161 -3.89 -9.87 -7.10
N GLY A 162 -4.98 -9.08 -7.07
CA GLY A 162 -6.08 -9.16 -8.03
C GLY A 162 -7.07 -10.31 -7.81
N VAL A 163 -6.99 -11.04 -6.71
CA VAL A 163 -7.93 -12.14 -6.39
C VAL A 163 -9.36 -11.63 -6.28
N GLY A 164 -10.30 -12.29 -6.97
CA GLY A 164 -11.72 -11.90 -6.99
C GLY A 164 -12.06 -10.70 -7.88
N VAL A 165 -11.11 -10.20 -8.68
CA VAL A 165 -11.34 -9.15 -9.67
C VAL A 165 -11.79 -9.74 -11.00
N VAL A 166 -12.86 -9.21 -11.59
CA VAL A 166 -13.36 -9.55 -12.92
C VAL A 166 -13.14 -8.36 -13.84
N LEU A 167 -12.25 -8.49 -14.85
CA LEU A 167 -11.85 -7.40 -15.73
C LEU A 167 -12.76 -7.20 -16.96
N GLY A 168 -13.66 -8.12 -17.23
CA GLY A 168 -14.46 -8.16 -18.46
C GLY A 168 -15.94 -8.41 -18.23
N ALA A 169 -16.52 -7.84 -17.18
CA ALA A 169 -17.94 -7.98 -16.89
C ALA A 169 -18.79 -7.18 -17.89
N GLU A 170 -19.91 -7.76 -18.32
CA GLU A 170 -20.80 -7.13 -19.30
C GLU A 170 -22.27 -7.12 -18.87
N SER A 171 -22.62 -7.84 -17.79
CA SER A 171 -23.99 -8.10 -17.42
C SER A 171 -24.26 -8.07 -15.92
N LEU A 172 -25.55 -7.91 -15.55
CA LEU A 172 -25.99 -8.08 -14.15
C LEU A 172 -25.72 -9.50 -13.63
N LYS A 173 -25.69 -10.50 -14.50
CA LYS A 173 -25.37 -11.87 -14.14
C LYS A 173 -23.94 -11.94 -13.58
N ASP A 174 -22.97 -11.31 -14.26
CA ASP A 174 -21.58 -11.30 -13.82
C ASP A 174 -21.45 -10.66 -12.42
N ILE A 175 -22.21 -9.59 -12.18
CA ILE A 175 -22.23 -8.92 -10.87
C ILE A 175 -22.76 -9.86 -9.78
N ILE A 176 -23.90 -10.52 -10.04
CA ILE A 176 -24.54 -11.41 -9.07
C ILE A 176 -23.66 -12.62 -8.75
N GLU A 177 -23.03 -13.20 -9.77
CA GLU A 177 -22.14 -14.36 -9.61
C GLU A 177 -20.86 -13.97 -8.86
N THR A 178 -20.21 -12.87 -9.24
CA THR A 178 -18.96 -12.40 -8.60
C THR A 178 -19.17 -12.10 -7.12
N ARG A 179 -20.25 -11.43 -6.74
CA ARG A 179 -20.55 -11.10 -5.34
C ARG A 179 -20.74 -12.30 -4.42
N GLN A 180 -20.94 -13.49 -4.97
CA GLN A 180 -21.08 -14.71 -4.17
C GLN A 180 -19.75 -15.27 -3.68
N HIS A 181 -18.62 -14.82 -4.23
CA HIS A 181 -17.30 -15.25 -3.76
C HIS A 181 -16.99 -14.67 -2.36
N HIS A 182 -17.25 -13.38 -2.16
CA HIS A 182 -17.04 -12.71 -0.86
C HIS A 182 -18.35 -12.06 -0.40
N LYS A 183 -19.28 -12.90 0.11
CA LYS A 183 -20.67 -12.52 0.38
C LYS A 183 -20.84 -11.41 1.41
N ASN A 184 -19.86 -11.20 2.27
CA ASN A 184 -19.87 -10.17 3.32
C ASN A 184 -19.13 -8.89 2.91
N ASP A 185 -18.50 -8.88 1.72
CA ASP A 185 -17.77 -7.70 1.25
C ASP A 185 -18.63 -6.82 0.34
N LYS A 186 -18.37 -5.52 0.37
CA LYS A 186 -18.83 -4.57 -0.64
C LYS A 186 -18.12 -4.84 -1.96
N TYR A 187 -18.73 -4.47 -3.05
CA TYR A 187 -18.08 -4.56 -4.36
C TYR A 187 -18.14 -3.21 -5.08
N LEU A 188 -17.09 -2.95 -5.84
CA LEU A 188 -17.00 -1.82 -6.76
C LEU A 188 -17.27 -2.32 -8.18
N LEU A 189 -18.23 -1.68 -8.84
CA LEU A 189 -18.39 -1.77 -10.28
C LEU A 189 -17.74 -0.53 -10.87
N GLN A 190 -16.68 -0.72 -11.64
CA GLN A 190 -15.83 0.38 -12.07
C GLN A 190 -15.72 0.39 -13.60
N GLU A 191 -15.82 1.57 -14.22
CA GLU A 191 -15.55 1.73 -15.64
C GLU A 191 -14.12 1.26 -15.96
N LYS A 192 -13.96 0.68 -17.14
CA LYS A 192 -12.65 0.24 -17.60
C LYS A 192 -11.84 1.43 -18.11
N VAL A 193 -10.78 1.76 -17.42
CA VAL A 193 -9.85 2.80 -17.84
C VAL A 193 -9.01 2.31 -19.02
N VAL A 194 -8.96 3.10 -20.08
CA VAL A 194 -8.11 2.86 -21.25
C VAL A 194 -7.03 3.95 -21.27
N PRO A 195 -5.77 3.62 -20.97
CA PRO A 195 -4.71 4.61 -20.96
C PRO A 195 -4.37 5.11 -22.37
N ALA A 196 -3.86 6.32 -22.45
CA ALA A 196 -3.20 6.83 -23.63
C ALA A 196 -1.88 6.06 -23.88
N TYR A 197 -1.23 6.37 -24.97
CA TYR A 197 0.11 5.87 -25.27
C TYR A 197 1.10 7.03 -25.33
N PHE A 198 2.20 6.89 -24.61
CA PHE A 198 3.38 7.72 -24.81
C PHE A 198 4.39 6.95 -25.66
N THR A 199 4.57 7.40 -26.90
CA THR A 199 5.29 6.65 -27.91
C THR A 199 4.68 5.26 -28.17
N LYS A 200 5.26 4.19 -27.62
CA LYS A 200 4.76 2.81 -27.75
C LYS A 200 4.35 2.20 -26.43
N ARG A 201 4.51 2.92 -25.30
CA ARG A 201 4.15 2.45 -23.94
C ARG A 201 2.76 2.89 -23.58
N ARG A 202 2.02 2.03 -22.92
CA ARG A 202 0.77 2.39 -22.25
C ARG A 202 1.09 3.37 -21.12
N ALA A 203 0.38 4.48 -21.06
CA ALA A 203 0.60 5.50 -20.04
C ALA A 203 -0.04 5.07 -18.69
N TRP A 204 0.57 4.09 -18.07
CA TRP A 204 0.18 3.54 -16.78
C TRP A 204 1.38 3.50 -15.85
N PHE A 205 1.18 3.90 -14.60
CA PHE A 205 2.24 4.15 -13.66
C PHE A 205 1.94 3.51 -12.31
N ARG A 206 2.97 2.96 -11.68
CA ARG A 206 2.98 2.65 -10.24
C ARG A 206 3.79 3.74 -9.55
N VAL A 207 3.19 4.43 -8.58
CA VAL A 207 3.84 5.53 -7.86
C VAL A 207 4.03 5.10 -6.41
N PHE A 208 5.28 5.00 -5.98
CA PHE A 208 5.64 4.70 -4.60
C PHE A 208 5.75 5.99 -3.81
N TYR A 209 5.18 5.99 -2.61
CA TYR A 209 5.41 7.00 -1.58
C TYR A 209 6.08 6.34 -0.38
N ALA A 210 7.22 6.86 0.04
CA ALA A 210 7.97 6.37 1.18
C ALA A 210 8.58 7.54 1.95
N PHE A 211 7.99 7.90 3.09
CA PHE A 211 8.52 8.91 4.04
C PHE A 211 8.77 10.30 3.42
N GLY A 212 8.06 10.69 2.39
CA GLY A 212 8.26 11.94 1.64
C GLY A 212 8.97 11.75 0.30
N LEU A 213 9.70 10.65 0.12
CA LEU A 213 10.24 10.28 -1.18
C LEU A 213 9.11 9.76 -2.07
N ILE A 214 9.03 10.26 -3.30
CA ILE A 214 8.03 9.83 -4.28
C ILE A 214 8.76 9.34 -5.53
N LEU A 215 8.52 8.08 -5.89
CA LEU A 215 9.18 7.39 -6.99
C LEU A 215 8.13 6.84 -7.96
N PRO A 216 7.81 7.57 -9.06
CA PRO A 216 6.97 7.03 -10.12
C PRO A 216 7.78 6.07 -11.00
N CYS A 217 7.14 4.97 -11.39
CA CYS A 217 7.66 4.00 -12.35
C CYS A 217 6.64 3.81 -13.48
N TRP A 218 7.11 3.53 -14.68
CA TRP A 218 6.29 2.85 -15.66
C TRP A 218 5.87 1.50 -15.11
N TRP A 219 4.63 1.14 -15.30
CA TRP A 219 4.11 -0.17 -14.92
C TRP A 219 3.11 -0.63 -15.98
N ASP A 220 3.37 -1.76 -16.58
CA ASP A 220 2.46 -2.30 -17.59
C ASP A 220 1.34 -3.08 -16.90
N ASP A 221 0.11 -2.60 -17.03
CA ASP A 221 -1.09 -3.17 -16.40
C ASP A 221 -1.49 -4.56 -16.95
N GLN A 222 -0.81 -5.05 -17.99
CA GLN A 222 -1.06 -6.35 -18.61
C GLN A 222 0.02 -7.38 -18.30
N THR A 223 1.28 -6.94 -18.23
CA THR A 223 2.44 -7.82 -17.99
C THR A 223 2.99 -7.70 -16.58
N HIS A 224 2.58 -6.67 -15.84
CA HIS A 224 3.05 -6.29 -14.50
C HIS A 224 4.54 -5.95 -14.44
N ILE A 225 5.12 -5.59 -15.59
CA ILE A 225 6.54 -5.24 -15.67
C ILE A 225 6.74 -3.75 -15.33
N TYR A 226 7.70 -3.51 -14.45
CA TYR A 226 8.15 -2.17 -14.09
C TYR A 226 9.33 -1.71 -14.94
N GLU A 227 9.38 -0.41 -15.21
CA GLU A 227 10.57 0.29 -15.71
C GLU A 227 10.73 1.63 -14.98
N GLU A 228 11.98 2.07 -14.80
CA GLU A 228 12.22 3.39 -14.24
C GLU A 228 11.79 4.49 -15.21
N ILE A 229 11.32 5.61 -14.66
CA ILE A 229 11.07 6.84 -15.44
C ILE A 229 12.36 7.66 -15.39
N THR A 230 12.88 8.04 -16.56
CA THR A 230 14.02 8.94 -16.64
C THR A 230 13.59 10.40 -16.42
N THR A 231 14.55 11.28 -16.09
CA THR A 231 14.28 12.70 -15.94
C THR A 231 13.74 13.31 -17.23
N GLU A 232 14.30 12.90 -18.37
CA GLU A 232 13.87 13.36 -19.68
C GLU A 232 12.44 12.91 -20.02
N GLU A 233 12.05 11.70 -19.59
CA GLU A 233 10.69 11.20 -19.75
C GLU A 233 9.72 11.96 -18.82
N GLU A 234 10.11 12.19 -17.55
CA GLU A 234 9.29 12.93 -16.59
C GLU A 234 8.98 14.34 -17.06
N GLU A 235 9.98 15.04 -17.62
CA GLU A 235 9.82 16.39 -18.20
C GLU A 235 9.07 16.33 -19.52
N GLY A 236 9.50 15.46 -20.45
CA GLY A 236 8.98 15.39 -21.81
C GLY A 236 7.50 14.98 -21.88
N PHE A 237 7.03 14.16 -20.95
CA PHE A 237 5.63 13.74 -20.87
C PHE A 237 4.83 14.50 -19.80
N SER A 238 5.44 15.49 -19.12
CA SER A 238 4.79 16.29 -18.07
C SER A 238 4.20 15.42 -16.95
N LEU A 239 5.01 14.52 -16.38
CA LEU A 239 4.58 13.53 -15.39
C LEU A 239 4.59 14.05 -13.95
N GLN A 240 4.94 15.31 -13.71
CA GLN A 240 4.95 15.94 -12.37
C GLN A 240 3.65 15.75 -11.57
N PRO A 241 2.44 15.71 -12.19
CA PRO A 241 1.21 15.44 -11.46
C PRO A 241 1.19 14.10 -10.71
N LEU A 242 1.95 13.08 -11.13
CA LEU A 242 2.07 11.81 -10.40
C LEU A 242 2.55 12.01 -8.96
N ARG A 243 3.49 12.93 -8.76
CA ARG A 243 4.02 13.26 -7.43
C ARG A 243 2.98 13.98 -6.57
N SER A 244 2.26 14.94 -7.14
CA SER A 244 1.18 15.66 -6.44
C SER A 244 0.05 14.71 -6.03
N ILE A 245 -0.33 13.79 -6.91
CA ILE A 245 -1.34 12.75 -6.63
C ILE A 245 -0.91 11.90 -5.45
N ALA A 246 0.32 11.38 -5.44
CA ALA A 246 0.82 10.54 -4.35
C ALA A 246 0.89 11.32 -3.02
N SER A 247 1.27 12.61 -3.05
CA SER A 247 1.24 13.47 -1.85
C SER A 247 -0.18 13.65 -1.32
N THR A 248 -1.16 13.91 -2.18
CA THR A 248 -2.56 14.03 -1.78
C THR A 248 -3.10 12.72 -1.21
N ILE A 249 -2.77 11.58 -1.83
CA ILE A 249 -3.15 10.26 -1.31
C ILE A 249 -2.57 10.03 0.09
N ARG A 250 -1.31 10.43 0.32
CA ARG A 250 -0.68 10.34 1.65
C ARG A 250 -1.45 11.15 2.69
N GLU A 251 -1.87 12.36 2.37
CA GLU A 251 -2.67 13.20 3.28
C GLU A 251 -4.01 12.55 3.62
N ILE A 252 -4.65 11.89 2.65
CA ILE A 252 -5.93 11.21 2.82
C ILE A 252 -5.78 9.93 3.66
N CYS A 253 -4.86 9.04 3.27
CA CYS A 253 -4.74 7.72 3.91
C CYS A 253 -3.93 7.74 5.21
N GLY A 254 -3.04 8.73 5.39
CA GLY A 254 -2.17 8.88 6.56
C GLY A 254 -1.02 7.87 6.62
N LEU A 255 -0.80 7.10 5.55
CA LEU A 255 0.28 6.10 5.50
C LEU A 255 1.61 6.76 5.12
N ASP A 256 2.69 6.31 5.73
CA ASP A 256 4.04 6.79 5.41
C ASP A 256 4.75 5.93 4.34
N PHE A 257 4.18 4.76 4.01
CA PHE A 257 4.69 3.87 2.98
C PHE A 257 3.55 3.14 2.25
N PHE A 258 3.42 3.39 0.95
CA PHE A 258 2.41 2.75 0.07
C PHE A 258 2.78 2.94 -1.39
N SER A 259 2.05 2.29 -2.29
CA SER A 259 2.03 2.62 -3.72
C SER A 259 0.61 2.80 -4.24
N THR A 260 0.47 3.46 -5.37
CA THR A 260 -0.80 3.67 -6.08
C THR A 260 -0.62 3.48 -7.56
N GLU A 261 -1.71 3.12 -8.27
CA GLU A 261 -1.71 3.03 -9.72
C GLU A 261 -2.41 4.24 -10.34
N VAL A 262 -1.75 4.86 -11.29
CA VAL A 262 -2.25 6.03 -12.00
C VAL A 262 -2.14 5.80 -13.50
N ALA A 263 -3.22 6.02 -14.23
CA ALA A 263 -3.24 6.01 -15.67
C ALA A 263 -3.37 7.45 -16.23
N PHE A 264 -2.70 7.73 -17.33
CA PHE A 264 -2.96 8.93 -18.13
C PHE A 264 -3.86 8.56 -19.30
N ILE A 265 -4.98 9.25 -19.45
CA ILE A 265 -6.01 8.92 -20.44
C ILE A 265 -6.03 9.90 -21.61
N PRO A 266 -6.65 9.52 -22.77
CA PRO A 266 -6.69 10.37 -23.98
C PRO A 266 -7.30 11.75 -23.78
N SER A 267 -8.13 11.98 -22.77
CA SER A 267 -8.64 13.31 -22.40
C SER A 267 -7.62 14.21 -21.68
N HIS A 268 -6.35 13.81 -21.63
CA HIS A 268 -5.24 14.51 -20.99
C HIS A 268 -5.41 14.66 -19.46
N ALA A 269 -6.00 13.64 -18.81
CA ALA A 269 -6.13 13.59 -17.36
C ALA A 269 -5.39 12.39 -16.77
N PHE A 270 -4.84 12.56 -15.55
CA PHE A 270 -4.36 11.46 -14.72
C PHE A 270 -5.51 10.93 -13.88
N ILE A 271 -5.70 9.62 -13.87
CA ILE A 271 -6.77 8.92 -13.13
C ILE A 271 -6.13 7.91 -12.18
N VAL A 272 -6.51 7.94 -10.91
CA VAL A 272 -6.08 6.95 -9.91
C VAL A 272 -6.95 5.70 -10.04
N VAL A 273 -6.37 4.59 -10.46
CA VAL A 273 -7.10 3.37 -10.83
C VAL A 273 -7.14 2.35 -9.70
N ASP A 274 -5.99 2.04 -9.08
CA ASP A 274 -5.93 1.26 -7.84
C ASP A 274 -5.41 2.17 -6.73
N TYR A 275 -6.24 2.32 -5.68
CA TYR A 275 -6.17 3.48 -4.82
C TYR A 275 -4.94 3.49 -3.91
N VAL A 276 -4.87 2.56 -2.98
CA VAL A 276 -3.73 2.41 -2.06
C VAL A 276 -3.34 0.95 -1.99
N ASN A 277 -2.10 0.66 -2.35
CA ASN A 277 -1.47 -0.62 -2.09
C ASN A 277 -0.52 -0.41 -0.89
N GLU A 278 -1.02 -0.78 0.27
CA GLU A 278 -0.39 -0.56 1.57
C GLU A 278 0.76 -1.53 1.86
N MET A 279 0.74 -2.68 1.18
CA MET A 279 1.82 -3.68 1.20
C MET A 279 2.51 -3.73 -0.16
N CYS A 280 3.35 -2.73 -0.41
CA CYS A 280 4.05 -2.62 -1.69
C CYS A 280 4.90 -3.86 -1.96
N ASP A 281 4.84 -4.37 -3.20
CA ASP A 281 5.82 -5.33 -3.69
C ASP A 281 7.22 -4.68 -3.68
N MET A 282 8.17 -5.32 -3.01
CA MET A 282 9.56 -4.89 -2.91
C MET A 282 10.53 -5.95 -3.46
N ARG A 283 10.04 -6.91 -4.27
CA ARG A 283 10.90 -7.88 -4.95
C ARG A 283 11.82 -7.16 -5.94
N LEU A 284 13.09 -7.51 -5.94
CA LEU A 284 14.07 -6.90 -6.84
C LEU A 284 13.87 -7.39 -8.29
N LYS A 285 13.90 -6.47 -9.24
CA LYS A 285 13.84 -6.80 -10.67
C LYS A 285 15.00 -7.68 -11.13
N SER A 286 16.15 -7.57 -10.51
CA SER A 286 17.30 -8.45 -10.78
C SER A 286 17.05 -9.92 -10.41
N HIS A 287 16.05 -10.21 -9.54
CA HIS A 287 15.71 -11.57 -9.11
C HIS A 287 14.36 -12.03 -9.68
N TYR A 288 13.48 -11.11 -10.06
CA TYR A 288 12.13 -11.39 -10.57
C TYR A 288 11.82 -10.47 -11.75
N ASP A 289 11.42 -11.02 -12.89
CA ASP A 289 11.14 -10.25 -14.11
C ASP A 289 10.06 -9.16 -13.87
N ASP A 290 9.07 -9.46 -13.02
CA ASP A 290 8.00 -8.57 -12.59
C ASP A 290 8.33 -7.83 -11.28
N GLY A 291 9.56 -7.87 -10.82
CA GLY A 291 10.03 -7.15 -9.63
C GLY A 291 10.17 -5.65 -9.88
N VAL A 292 10.23 -4.91 -8.77
CA VAL A 292 10.44 -3.45 -8.76
C VAL A 292 11.91 -3.15 -9.10
N PRO A 293 12.22 -2.10 -9.88
CA PRO A 293 13.61 -1.75 -10.19
C PRO A 293 14.47 -1.66 -8.93
N ASP A 294 15.61 -2.31 -8.92
CA ASP A 294 16.50 -2.44 -7.76
C ASP A 294 16.85 -1.09 -7.14
N ARG A 295 17.08 -0.07 -8.00
CA ARG A 295 17.36 1.30 -7.56
C ARG A 295 16.20 1.89 -6.75
N VAL A 296 14.97 1.62 -7.15
CA VAL A 296 13.75 2.11 -6.46
C VAL A 296 13.64 1.45 -5.09
N VAL A 297 13.78 0.12 -5.02
CA VAL A 297 13.72 -0.63 -3.74
C VAL A 297 14.82 -0.18 -2.79
N LYS A 298 16.04 -0.01 -3.30
CA LYS A 298 17.18 0.48 -2.53
C LYS A 298 16.95 1.90 -2.00
N ALA A 299 16.45 2.81 -2.84
CA ALA A 299 16.15 4.18 -2.42
C ALA A 299 15.08 4.22 -1.32
N ILE A 300 14.04 3.37 -1.39
CA ILE A 300 13.01 3.25 -0.37
C ILE A 300 13.61 2.73 0.96
N ALA A 301 14.47 1.71 0.92
CA ALA A 301 15.15 1.19 2.11
C ALA A 301 16.06 2.23 2.77
N GLU A 302 16.82 2.97 1.97
CA GLU A 302 17.70 4.06 2.43
C GLU A 302 16.89 5.23 3.03
N GLU A 303 15.74 5.59 2.41
CA GLU A 303 14.86 6.66 2.90
C GLU A 303 14.21 6.27 4.24
N LEU A 304 13.72 5.04 4.38
CA LEU A 304 13.20 4.52 5.64
C LEU A 304 14.23 4.69 6.76
N VAL A 305 15.45 4.24 6.53
CA VAL A 305 16.53 4.33 7.53
C VAL A 305 16.95 5.79 7.75
N GLY A 306 16.94 6.60 6.71
CA GLY A 306 17.19 8.06 6.79
C GLY A 306 16.17 8.76 7.66
N PHE A 307 14.89 8.43 7.49
CA PHE A 307 13.80 8.94 8.30
C PHE A 307 13.95 8.59 9.79
N VAL A 308 14.31 7.34 10.09
CA VAL A 308 14.58 6.90 11.48
C VAL A 308 15.76 7.68 12.07
N ALA A 309 16.85 7.79 11.36
CA ALA A 309 18.04 8.54 11.82
C ALA A 309 17.73 10.04 12.05
N GLY A 310 16.97 10.68 11.13
CA GLY A 310 16.61 12.09 11.23
C GLY A 310 15.69 12.40 12.40
N SER A 311 14.80 11.49 12.77
CA SER A 311 13.94 11.62 13.95
C SER A 311 14.71 11.53 15.28
N MET A 312 15.98 11.10 15.25
CA MET A 312 16.87 11.08 16.43
C MET A 312 17.43 12.47 16.77
N THR A 313 17.74 13.27 15.75
CA THR A 313 18.37 14.59 15.94
C THR A 313 17.39 15.67 16.36
N GLN A 314 16.06 15.46 16.22
CA GLN A 314 15.03 16.43 16.63
C GLN A 314 14.59 16.28 18.09
N ASN A 315 14.98 15.21 18.79
CA ASN A 315 14.59 14.91 20.17
C ASN A 315 15.76 15.05 21.17
N GLU A 316 16.93 15.50 20.74
CA GLU A 316 18.05 15.96 21.57
C GLU A 316 18.03 17.51 21.69
#